data_53b7070524f9f9acde0537cba24bcc7c
#
_entry.id   53b7070524f9f9acde0537cba24bcc7c
#
_cell.length_a   1.000
_cell.length_b   1.000
_cell.length_c   1.000
_cell.angle_alpha   90.00
_cell.angle_beta   90.00
_cell.angle_gamma   90.00
#
_symmetry.space_group_name_H-M   'P 1'
#
loop_
_entity.id
_entity.type
_entity.pdbx_description
1 polymer ?
#
loop_
_entity_poly.entity_id
_entity_poly.type
_entity_poly.pdbx_seq_one_letter_code
_entity_poly.pdbx_strand_id
1 'polypeptide(L)'
;MPEIQGLVISLAGSEVRQQKVKSELDKTNLHWRFLDAVRGSALTNTPKEYQPGKVKNLLGFELTPNELGCFLSHKKAWQDCVDKNIPTIIFEDDFCLLPHFEKAIHFLVNESTNWDAVRLQGLSTVPQEKIQGNAEFSLVRNIGDAVGATAYLLKPSAAQTLIDASSDIYEPLDHFLEHHQKHHLEFLAISPYPVDITGVETTIADRPSRLPIRGWHKTKRSILRALDRWFSKNPWFPS
;
A
#
# COMPACT_ATOMS: atom_id res chain seq x y z
N MET A 1 -10.81 -21.56 10.47
CA MET A 1 -10.73 -20.28 9.76
C MET A 1 -9.82 -20.49 8.56
N PRO A 2 -10.07 -19.91 7.40
CA PRO A 2 -9.05 -19.90 6.37
C PRO A 2 -7.76 -19.32 6.96
N GLU A 3 -6.64 -19.92 6.60
CA GLU A 3 -5.34 -19.50 7.12
C GLU A 3 -5.01 -18.11 6.58
N ILE A 4 -4.67 -17.18 7.46
CA ILE A 4 -4.14 -15.85 7.12
C ILE A 4 -2.86 -15.61 7.90
N GLN A 5 -1.94 -14.83 7.34
CA GLN A 5 -0.71 -14.44 8.03
C GLN A 5 -0.57 -12.91 8.10
N GLY A 6 0.22 -12.44 9.05
CA GLY A 6 0.67 -11.05 9.15
C GLY A 6 2.14 -10.92 8.75
N LEU A 7 2.46 -9.96 7.89
CA LEU A 7 3.81 -9.52 7.58
C LEU A 7 4.00 -8.08 8.01
N VAL A 8 4.97 -7.85 8.87
CA VAL A 8 5.32 -6.49 9.30
C VAL A 8 6.63 -6.07 8.66
N ILE A 9 6.55 -5.12 7.76
CA ILE A 9 7.71 -4.52 7.11
C ILE A 9 8.41 -3.61 8.11
N SER A 10 9.65 -3.94 8.49
CA SER A 10 10.44 -3.16 9.43
C SER A 10 11.90 -3.18 9.03
N LEU A 11 12.60 -2.06 9.22
CA LEU A 11 14.04 -1.99 9.00
C LEU A 11 14.79 -2.76 10.10
N ALA A 12 15.77 -3.54 9.71
CA ALA A 12 16.69 -4.16 10.65
C ALA A 12 17.32 -3.09 11.57
N GLY A 13 17.29 -3.33 12.88
CA GLY A 13 17.75 -2.39 13.90
C GLY A 13 16.72 -1.36 14.36
N SER A 14 15.47 -1.41 13.91
CA SER A 14 14.38 -0.57 14.41
C SER A 14 13.75 -1.12 15.70
N GLU A 15 14.57 -1.41 16.70
CA GLU A 15 14.18 -2.17 17.91
C GLU A 15 12.97 -1.57 18.63
N VAL A 16 12.93 -0.24 18.78
CA VAL A 16 11.81 0.45 19.45
C VAL A 16 10.48 0.22 18.74
N ARG A 17 10.47 0.36 17.40
CA ARG A 17 9.28 0.10 16.59
C ARG A 17 8.90 -1.37 16.62
N GLN A 18 9.90 -2.27 16.46
CA GLN A 18 9.67 -3.71 16.52
C GLN A 18 9.12 -4.17 17.87
N GLN A 19 9.58 -3.59 18.98
CA GLN A 19 9.04 -3.88 20.31
C GLN A 19 7.58 -3.43 20.43
N LYS A 20 7.24 -2.27 19.88
CA LYS A 20 5.85 -1.79 19.85
C LYS A 20 4.95 -2.72 19.01
N VAL A 21 5.39 -3.10 17.82
CA VAL A 21 4.69 -4.08 16.97
C VAL A 21 4.43 -5.39 17.72
N LYS A 22 5.43 -5.94 18.42
CA LYS A 22 5.26 -7.13 19.25
C LYS A 22 4.17 -6.91 20.31
N SER A 23 4.20 -5.78 21.01
CA SER A 23 3.20 -5.48 22.04
C SER A 23 1.77 -5.35 21.50
N GLU A 24 1.60 -5.02 20.22
CA GLU A 24 0.29 -4.98 19.57
C GLU A 24 -0.15 -6.37 19.07
N LEU A 25 0.69 -7.05 18.32
CA LEU A 25 0.31 -8.30 17.61
C LEU A 25 0.33 -9.54 18.51
N ASP A 26 1.20 -9.60 19.53
CA ASP A 26 1.25 -10.74 20.46
C ASP A 26 -0.03 -10.87 21.34
N LYS A 27 -0.90 -9.85 21.32
CA LYS A 27 -2.22 -9.90 21.96
C LYS A 27 -3.30 -10.53 21.08
N THR A 28 -2.98 -10.79 19.81
CA THR A 28 -3.90 -11.31 18.82
C THR A 28 -3.64 -12.79 18.50
N ASN A 29 -4.60 -13.45 17.86
CA ASN A 29 -4.44 -14.80 17.36
C ASN A 29 -3.84 -14.85 15.95
N LEU A 30 -3.35 -13.75 15.41
CA LEU A 30 -2.75 -13.66 14.08
C LEU A 30 -1.33 -14.27 14.09
N HIS A 31 -1.09 -15.26 13.24
CA HIS A 31 0.28 -15.69 12.95
C HIS A 31 1.00 -14.60 12.18
N TRP A 32 2.03 -14.01 12.76
CA TRP A 32 2.74 -12.89 12.14
C TRP A 32 4.26 -13.02 12.27
N ARG A 33 4.98 -12.28 11.45
CA ARG A 33 6.43 -12.16 11.50
C ARG A 33 6.92 -10.86 10.89
N PHE A 34 8.15 -10.49 11.20
CA PHE A 34 8.81 -9.40 10.51
C PHE A 34 9.27 -9.81 9.10
N LEU A 35 9.24 -8.85 8.20
CA LEU A 35 9.88 -8.85 6.90
C LEU A 35 10.91 -7.73 6.88
N ASP A 36 12.18 -8.07 6.63
CA ASP A 36 13.24 -7.08 6.54
C ASP A 36 12.99 -6.10 5.39
N ALA A 37 12.76 -4.85 5.75
CA ALA A 37 12.54 -3.77 4.80
C ALA A 37 13.81 -3.47 3.99
N VAL A 38 13.61 -3.02 2.77
CA VAL A 38 14.69 -2.51 1.93
C VAL A 38 15.09 -1.12 2.42
N ARG A 39 16.32 -0.98 2.92
CA ARG A 39 16.86 0.32 3.33
C ARG A 39 17.19 1.14 2.08
N GLY A 40 16.39 2.14 1.78
CA GLY A 40 16.56 2.98 0.58
C GLY A 40 17.96 3.61 0.50
N SER A 41 18.49 4.12 1.61
CA SER A 41 19.83 4.71 1.68
C SER A 41 20.98 3.73 1.42
N ALA A 42 20.73 2.42 1.46
CA ALA A 42 21.72 1.37 1.17
C ALA A 42 21.64 0.86 -0.29
N LEU A 43 20.73 1.40 -1.11
CA LEU A 43 20.66 1.06 -2.52
C LEU A 43 21.89 1.63 -3.26
N THR A 44 22.84 0.77 -3.61
CA THR A 44 24.07 1.15 -4.32
C THR A 44 23.84 1.40 -5.81
N ASN A 45 22.81 0.79 -6.36
CA ASN A 45 22.41 0.94 -7.76
C ASN A 45 20.91 1.26 -7.85
N THR A 46 20.56 2.01 -8.87
CA THR A 46 19.15 2.24 -9.23
C THR A 46 18.52 0.90 -9.65
N PRO A 47 17.42 0.48 -9.01
CA PRO A 47 16.70 -0.72 -9.41
C PRO A 47 16.27 -0.65 -10.87
N LYS A 48 16.31 -1.78 -11.56
CA LYS A 48 16.01 -1.86 -13.01
C LYS A 48 14.57 -1.41 -13.31
N GLU A 49 13.66 -1.67 -12.39
CA GLU A 49 12.24 -1.31 -12.48
C GLU A 49 12.00 0.19 -12.27
N TYR A 50 12.92 0.91 -11.66
CA TYR A 50 12.72 2.34 -11.39
C TYR A 50 12.93 3.19 -12.64
N GLN A 51 11.93 4.02 -12.96
CA GLN A 51 11.86 4.85 -14.16
C GLN A 51 11.98 6.35 -13.81
N PRO A 52 13.18 6.87 -13.44
CA PRO A 52 13.34 8.25 -12.95
C PRO A 52 12.87 9.30 -13.95
N GLY A 53 13.10 9.06 -15.26
CA GLY A 53 12.63 9.95 -16.33
C GLY A 53 11.10 10.05 -16.37
N LYS A 54 10.39 8.94 -16.19
CA LYS A 54 8.92 8.89 -16.15
C LYS A 54 8.40 9.58 -14.88
N VAL A 55 9.00 9.31 -13.72
CA VAL A 55 8.68 9.99 -12.45
C VAL A 55 8.80 11.49 -12.60
N LYS A 56 9.94 11.98 -13.09
CA LYS A 56 10.20 13.42 -13.25
C LYS A 56 9.22 14.09 -14.22
N ASN A 57 8.86 13.40 -15.29
CA ASN A 57 7.88 13.93 -16.25
C ASN A 57 6.47 14.00 -15.68
N LEU A 58 6.03 12.97 -14.94
CA LEU A 58 4.66 12.87 -14.40
C LEU A 58 4.49 13.65 -13.10
N LEU A 59 5.45 13.55 -12.17
CA LEU A 59 5.36 14.12 -10.84
C LEU A 59 6.15 15.43 -10.69
N GLY A 60 7.18 15.64 -11.53
CA GLY A 60 8.05 16.83 -11.50
C GLY A 60 9.18 16.75 -10.47
N PHE A 61 9.39 15.58 -9.87
CA PHE A 61 10.47 15.28 -8.93
C PHE A 61 10.86 13.81 -9.10
N GLU A 62 11.95 13.39 -8.51
CA GLU A 62 12.34 11.98 -8.43
C GLU A 62 11.90 11.39 -7.08
N LEU A 63 11.69 10.07 -7.03
CA LEU A 63 11.45 9.41 -5.75
C LEU A 63 12.71 9.48 -4.91
N THR A 64 12.53 9.70 -3.63
CA THR A 64 13.63 9.60 -2.66
C THR A 64 14.06 8.13 -2.51
N PRO A 65 15.31 7.87 -2.10
CA PRO A 65 15.75 6.50 -1.82
C PRO A 65 14.83 5.78 -0.81
N ASN A 66 14.28 6.49 0.17
CA ASN A 66 13.36 5.90 1.15
C ASN A 66 12.00 5.56 0.55
N GLU A 67 11.43 6.39 -0.34
CA GLU A 67 10.20 6.07 -1.07
C GLU A 67 10.41 4.83 -1.96
N LEU A 68 11.57 4.72 -2.60
CA LEU A 68 11.91 3.55 -3.40
C LEU A 68 12.13 2.30 -2.54
N GLY A 69 12.81 2.43 -1.40
CA GLY A 69 12.97 1.35 -0.42
C GLY A 69 11.64 0.86 0.14
N CYS A 70 10.70 1.78 0.42
CA CYS A 70 9.33 1.44 0.83
C CYS A 70 8.64 0.61 -0.27
N PHE A 71 8.63 1.07 -1.52
CA PHE A 71 8.02 0.35 -2.63
C PHE A 71 8.59 -1.07 -2.79
N LEU A 72 9.90 -1.20 -2.79
CA LEU A 72 10.58 -2.49 -2.91
C LEU A 72 10.30 -3.42 -1.72
N SER A 73 10.12 -2.88 -0.52
CA SER A 73 9.75 -3.65 0.66
C SER A 73 8.36 -4.26 0.53
N HIS A 74 7.40 -3.49 0.05
CA HIS A 74 6.05 -4.00 -0.22
C HIS A 74 6.04 -5.02 -1.36
N LYS A 75 6.86 -4.82 -2.41
CA LYS A 75 7.03 -5.81 -3.48
C LYS A 75 7.57 -7.14 -2.95
N LYS A 76 8.51 -7.13 -1.99
CA LYS A 76 8.94 -8.33 -1.27
C LYS A 76 7.80 -8.98 -0.47
N ALA A 77 6.96 -8.18 0.18
CA ALA A 77 5.82 -8.69 0.93
C ALA A 77 4.77 -9.33 0.02
N TRP A 78 4.52 -8.77 -1.16
CA TRP A 78 3.66 -9.38 -2.17
C TRP A 78 4.22 -10.70 -2.68
N GLN A 79 5.54 -10.76 -2.94
CA GLN A 79 6.19 -12.00 -3.36
C GLN A 79 6.05 -13.09 -2.29
N ASP A 80 6.23 -12.76 -1.02
CA ASP A 80 6.03 -13.72 0.07
C ASP A 80 4.57 -14.23 0.16
N CYS A 81 3.59 -13.34 -0.05
CA CYS A 81 2.18 -13.71 -0.12
C CYS A 81 1.91 -14.74 -1.25
N VAL A 82 2.51 -14.50 -2.42
CA VAL A 82 2.40 -15.41 -3.57
C VAL A 82 3.10 -16.74 -3.30
N ASP A 83 4.35 -16.71 -2.85
CA ASP A 83 5.18 -17.89 -2.63
C ASP A 83 4.57 -18.85 -1.60
N LYS A 84 3.94 -18.31 -0.56
CA LYS A 84 3.24 -19.08 0.46
C LYS A 84 1.81 -19.47 0.11
N ASN A 85 1.24 -18.78 -0.87
CA ASN A 85 -0.14 -18.95 -1.27
C ASN A 85 -1.14 -18.77 -0.11
N ILE A 86 -0.88 -17.82 0.80
CA ILE A 86 -1.69 -17.51 1.99
C ILE A 86 -2.11 -16.04 1.93
N PRO A 87 -3.41 -15.72 2.09
CA PRO A 87 -3.85 -14.33 2.25
C PRO A 87 -3.09 -13.64 3.37
N THR A 88 -2.56 -12.46 3.08
CA THR A 88 -1.57 -11.81 3.94
C THR A 88 -2.01 -10.40 4.31
N ILE A 89 -2.00 -10.09 5.60
CA ILE A 89 -2.07 -8.72 6.08
C ILE A 89 -0.66 -8.16 6.07
N ILE A 90 -0.44 -7.10 5.30
CA ILE A 90 0.83 -6.38 5.24
C ILE A 90 0.70 -5.15 6.11
N PHE A 91 1.66 -4.96 7.02
CA PHE A 91 1.77 -3.80 7.90
C PHE A 91 3.11 -3.08 7.70
N GLU A 92 3.12 -1.76 7.79
CA GLU A 92 4.31 -0.98 8.13
C GLU A 92 4.51 -1.01 9.65
N ASP A 93 5.67 -0.63 10.20
CA ASP A 93 5.98 -0.79 11.62
C ASP A 93 5.55 0.39 12.52
N ASP A 94 4.63 1.26 12.03
CA ASP A 94 4.14 2.44 12.74
C ASP A 94 2.62 2.43 12.99
N PHE A 95 2.02 1.27 12.98
CA PHE A 95 0.60 1.09 13.27
C PHE A 95 0.27 0.91 14.75
N CYS A 96 -1.01 1.05 15.09
CA CYS A 96 -1.64 0.52 16.29
C CYS A 96 -2.94 -0.21 15.95
N LEU A 97 -3.24 -1.27 16.68
CA LEU A 97 -4.50 -2.02 16.53
C LEU A 97 -5.61 -1.36 17.34
N LEU A 98 -6.78 -1.23 16.73
CA LEU A 98 -7.97 -0.81 17.43
C LEU A 98 -8.67 -2.02 18.09
N PRO A 99 -9.46 -1.82 19.18
CA PRO A 99 -10.03 -2.92 19.97
C PRO A 99 -10.87 -3.93 19.19
N HIS A 100 -11.38 -3.54 18.03
CA HIS A 100 -12.22 -4.38 17.18
C HIS A 100 -11.45 -5.09 16.06
N PHE A 101 -10.10 -5.04 16.05
CA PHE A 101 -9.27 -5.60 14.98
C PHE A 101 -9.61 -7.06 14.68
N GLU A 102 -9.59 -7.95 15.69
CA GLU A 102 -9.83 -9.38 15.44
C GLU A 102 -11.23 -9.65 14.89
N LYS A 103 -12.24 -8.94 15.38
CA LYS A 103 -13.60 -9.04 14.84
C LYS A 103 -13.69 -8.57 13.38
N ALA A 104 -13.00 -7.50 13.06
CA ALA A 104 -12.95 -6.96 11.70
C ALA A 104 -12.28 -7.95 10.74
N ILE A 105 -11.17 -8.57 11.14
CA ILE A 105 -10.51 -9.61 10.35
C ILE A 105 -11.40 -10.84 10.22
N HIS A 106 -12.07 -11.26 11.30
CA HIS A 106 -13.03 -12.37 11.24
C HIS A 106 -14.15 -12.09 10.22
N PHE A 107 -14.71 -10.88 10.22
CA PHE A 107 -15.72 -10.47 9.24
C PHE A 107 -15.20 -10.58 7.82
N LEU A 108 -14.00 -10.07 7.52
CA LEU A 108 -13.42 -10.11 6.17
C LEU A 108 -13.17 -11.54 5.68
N VAL A 109 -12.75 -12.42 6.57
CA VAL A 109 -12.30 -13.77 6.19
C VAL A 109 -13.47 -14.76 6.12
N ASN A 110 -14.48 -14.63 6.97
CA ASN A 110 -15.56 -15.62 7.11
C ASN A 110 -16.91 -15.13 6.58
N GLU A 111 -17.20 -13.84 6.62
CA GLU A 111 -18.51 -13.30 6.27
C GLU A 111 -18.51 -12.53 4.94
N SER A 112 -17.35 -12.04 4.52
CA SER A 112 -17.20 -11.27 3.29
C SER A 112 -16.21 -11.95 2.35
N THR A 113 -16.68 -12.39 1.20
CA THR A 113 -15.85 -13.16 0.24
C THR A 113 -15.45 -12.38 -1.01
N ASN A 114 -16.12 -11.26 -1.30
CA ASN A 114 -15.98 -10.50 -2.55
C ASN A 114 -14.90 -9.40 -2.44
N TRP A 115 -13.70 -9.76 -2.07
CA TRP A 115 -12.56 -8.85 -2.06
C TRP A 115 -11.30 -9.58 -2.57
N ASP A 116 -10.41 -8.84 -3.18
CA ASP A 116 -9.06 -9.30 -3.52
C ASP A 116 -8.00 -8.52 -2.74
N ALA A 117 -8.27 -7.26 -2.45
CA ALA A 117 -7.46 -6.37 -1.63
C ALA A 117 -8.36 -5.50 -0.76
N VAL A 118 -8.04 -5.37 0.53
CA VAL A 118 -8.82 -4.58 1.51
C VAL A 118 -7.90 -3.70 2.33
N ARG A 119 -8.14 -2.40 2.34
CA ARG A 119 -7.50 -1.45 3.25
C ARG A 119 -8.02 -1.64 4.67
N LEU A 120 -7.10 -1.76 5.60
CA LEU A 120 -7.38 -1.82 7.04
C LEU A 120 -7.13 -0.48 7.73
N GLN A 121 -6.54 0.48 6.99
CA GLN A 121 -6.25 1.85 7.42
C GLN A 121 -6.33 2.79 6.21
N GLY A 122 -6.74 4.05 6.43
CA GLY A 122 -6.72 5.12 5.45
C GLY A 122 -6.28 6.44 6.08
N LEU A 123 -5.41 7.17 5.39
CA LEU A 123 -4.91 8.47 5.88
C LEU A 123 -5.90 9.60 5.65
N SER A 124 -6.77 9.47 4.65
CA SER A 124 -7.77 10.48 4.30
C SER A 124 -9.17 9.95 4.49
N THR A 125 -10.03 10.77 5.08
CA THR A 125 -11.47 10.48 5.12
C THR A 125 -12.07 10.81 3.76
N VAL A 126 -12.62 9.80 3.10
CA VAL A 126 -13.31 9.93 1.81
C VAL A 126 -14.72 9.38 1.91
N PRO A 127 -15.66 9.81 1.05
CA PRO A 127 -16.97 9.18 0.96
C PRO A 127 -16.84 7.68 0.65
N GLN A 128 -17.75 6.88 1.19
CA GLN A 128 -17.72 5.43 1.06
C GLN A 128 -19.06 4.89 0.55
N GLU A 129 -19.00 3.96 -0.39
CA GLU A 129 -20.13 3.18 -0.86
C GLU A 129 -20.11 1.80 -0.22
N LYS A 130 -21.19 1.42 0.45
CA LYS A 130 -21.30 0.10 1.09
C LYS A 130 -21.54 -0.98 0.03
N ILE A 131 -20.70 -2.01 0.06
CA ILE A 131 -20.81 -3.20 -0.80
C ILE A 131 -21.53 -4.32 -0.07
N GLN A 132 -21.08 -4.64 1.14
CA GLN A 132 -21.60 -5.70 1.99
C GLN A 132 -21.36 -5.34 3.46
N GLY A 133 -22.11 -5.92 4.38
CA GLY A 133 -21.82 -5.71 5.81
C GLY A 133 -22.83 -6.36 6.72
N ASN A 134 -22.49 -6.36 7.99
CA ASN A 134 -23.35 -6.74 9.12
C ASN A 134 -23.65 -5.51 9.99
N ALA A 135 -24.01 -5.73 11.27
CA ALA A 135 -24.33 -4.66 12.20
C ALA A 135 -23.08 -3.87 12.69
N GLU A 136 -21.90 -4.51 12.70
CA GLU A 136 -20.65 -3.92 13.24
C GLU A 136 -19.72 -3.44 12.13
N PHE A 137 -19.66 -4.16 10.98
CA PHE A 137 -18.67 -3.91 9.92
C PHE A 137 -19.31 -3.83 8.53
N SER A 138 -18.66 -3.08 7.67
CA SER A 138 -19.00 -3.01 6.26
C SER A 138 -17.75 -3.11 5.39
N LEU A 139 -17.83 -3.90 4.34
CA LEU A 139 -16.92 -3.82 3.21
C LEU A 139 -17.41 -2.68 2.32
N VAL A 140 -16.54 -1.72 2.03
CA VAL A 140 -16.90 -0.48 1.34
C VAL A 140 -15.95 -0.18 0.19
N ARG A 141 -16.43 0.57 -0.78
CA ARG A 141 -15.62 1.21 -1.81
C ARG A 141 -15.37 2.66 -1.42
N ASN A 142 -14.11 3.08 -1.40
CA ASN A 142 -13.75 4.48 -1.23
C ASN A 142 -14.02 5.26 -2.51
N ILE A 143 -14.71 6.39 -2.39
CA ILE A 143 -14.96 7.32 -3.51
C ILE A 143 -13.89 8.40 -3.47
N GLY A 144 -12.74 8.10 -4.05
CA GLY A 144 -11.52 8.92 -4.03
C GLY A 144 -10.36 8.22 -3.32
N ASP A 145 -9.22 8.90 -3.29
CA ASP A 145 -7.96 8.34 -2.82
C ASP A 145 -7.89 8.43 -1.28
N ALA A 146 -8.03 7.31 -0.59
CA ALA A 146 -7.88 7.22 0.87
C ALA A 146 -6.41 7.31 1.29
N VAL A 147 -5.51 7.00 0.38
CA VAL A 147 -4.04 6.97 0.53
C VAL A 147 -3.57 6.14 1.72
N GLY A 148 -2.25 5.99 1.84
CA GLY A 148 -1.62 5.20 2.89
C GLY A 148 -1.42 3.74 2.53
N ALA A 149 -0.38 3.17 3.10
CA ALA A 149 0.00 1.77 2.90
C ALA A 149 0.27 1.05 4.23
N THR A 150 -0.08 1.69 5.35
CA THR A 150 0.24 1.24 6.71
C THR A 150 -0.31 -0.13 7.04
N ALA A 151 -1.53 -0.46 6.58
CA ALA A 151 -2.11 -1.78 6.76
C ALA A 151 -3.14 -2.13 5.68
N TYR A 152 -2.98 -3.31 5.07
CA TYR A 152 -3.94 -3.85 4.10
C TYR A 152 -3.85 -5.37 4.00
N LEU A 153 -4.95 -6.02 3.65
CA LEU A 153 -5.08 -7.47 3.45
C LEU A 153 -5.13 -7.77 1.95
N LEU A 154 -4.35 -8.75 1.50
CA LEU A 154 -4.30 -9.20 0.11
C LEU A 154 -4.54 -10.70 -0.01
N LYS A 155 -5.21 -11.14 -1.09
CA LYS A 155 -5.13 -12.50 -1.60
C LYS A 155 -3.86 -12.70 -2.45
N PRO A 156 -3.32 -13.94 -2.56
CA PRO A 156 -2.14 -14.20 -3.40
C PRO A 156 -2.29 -13.78 -4.87
N SER A 157 -3.47 -13.95 -5.45
CA SER A 157 -3.78 -13.49 -6.81
C SER A 157 -3.65 -11.98 -6.96
N ALA A 158 -4.13 -11.21 -5.97
CA ALA A 158 -3.98 -9.76 -5.96
C ALA A 158 -2.52 -9.34 -5.79
N ALA A 159 -1.77 -10.03 -4.92
CA ALA A 159 -0.34 -9.80 -4.76
C ALA A 159 0.43 -10.02 -6.07
N GLN A 160 0.14 -11.10 -6.81
CA GLN A 160 0.73 -11.35 -8.13
C GLN A 160 0.41 -10.23 -9.11
N THR A 161 -0.84 -9.79 -9.15
CA THR A 161 -1.27 -8.67 -10.02
C THR A 161 -0.51 -7.37 -9.71
N LEU A 162 -0.26 -7.07 -8.42
CA LEU A 162 0.56 -5.90 -8.04
C LEU A 162 2.03 -6.06 -8.44
N ILE A 163 2.59 -7.27 -8.34
CA ILE A 163 3.96 -7.55 -8.80
C ILE A 163 4.08 -7.29 -10.30
N ASP A 164 3.18 -7.84 -11.10
CA ASP A 164 3.19 -7.70 -12.55
C ASP A 164 3.04 -6.24 -12.98
N ALA A 165 2.09 -5.51 -12.36
CA ALA A 165 1.86 -4.10 -12.63
C ALA A 165 3.00 -3.17 -12.15
N SER A 166 3.87 -3.66 -11.24
CA SER A 166 5.03 -2.93 -10.71
C SER A 166 6.34 -3.22 -11.44
N SER A 167 6.28 -3.72 -12.68
CA SER A 167 7.46 -3.85 -13.56
C SER A 167 8.15 -2.50 -13.80
N ASP A 168 7.38 -1.41 -13.82
CA ASP A 168 7.84 -0.03 -13.91
C ASP A 168 7.42 0.75 -12.66
N ILE A 169 8.38 1.16 -11.84
CA ILE A 169 8.18 2.00 -10.65
C ILE A 169 8.38 3.46 -11.07
N TYR A 170 7.29 4.23 -11.12
CA TYR A 170 7.34 5.65 -11.49
C TYR A 170 6.48 6.56 -10.61
N GLU A 171 6.01 6.05 -9.49
CA GLU A 171 5.22 6.78 -8.49
C GLU A 171 5.45 6.22 -7.09
N PRO A 172 5.15 6.98 -6.02
CA PRO A 172 5.17 6.46 -4.67
C PRO A 172 4.18 5.30 -4.49
N LEU A 173 4.48 4.41 -3.54
CA LEU A 173 3.67 3.22 -3.29
C LEU A 173 2.20 3.53 -2.99
N ASP A 174 1.93 4.51 -2.13
CA ASP A 174 0.59 4.94 -1.75
C ASP A 174 -0.26 5.37 -2.95
N HIS A 175 0.36 6.08 -3.90
CA HIS A 175 -0.26 6.44 -5.17
C HIS A 175 -0.45 5.23 -6.08
N PHE A 176 0.54 4.33 -6.14
CA PHE A 176 0.45 3.12 -6.94
C PHE A 176 -0.74 2.26 -6.49
N LEU A 177 -0.95 2.09 -5.18
CA LEU A 177 -2.07 1.31 -4.65
C LEU A 177 -3.45 1.93 -4.95
N GLU A 178 -3.53 3.24 -5.19
CA GLU A 178 -4.75 3.92 -5.63
C GLU A 178 -4.98 3.85 -7.15
N HIS A 179 -3.95 3.49 -7.90
CA HIS A 179 -4.01 3.42 -9.37
C HIS A 179 -4.64 2.10 -9.88
N HIS A 180 -5.88 1.80 -9.43
CA HIS A 180 -6.61 0.59 -9.87
C HIS A 180 -6.75 0.46 -11.39
N GLN A 181 -6.65 1.55 -12.12
CA GLN A 181 -6.63 1.53 -13.59
C GLN A 181 -5.34 0.90 -14.15
N LYS A 182 -4.22 0.94 -13.39
CA LYS A 182 -2.93 0.38 -13.79
C LYS A 182 -2.83 -1.11 -13.49
N HIS A 183 -3.29 -1.53 -12.34
CA HIS A 183 -3.19 -2.92 -11.89
C HIS A 183 -4.53 -3.68 -11.95
N HIS A 184 -5.63 -3.03 -12.33
CA HIS A 184 -6.98 -3.61 -12.44
C HIS A 184 -7.50 -4.28 -11.16
N LEU A 185 -6.93 -3.92 -10.00
CA LEU A 185 -7.41 -4.34 -8.70
C LEU A 185 -8.20 -3.21 -8.05
N GLU A 186 -9.35 -3.55 -7.51
CA GLU A 186 -10.07 -2.66 -6.63
C GLU A 186 -9.63 -2.90 -5.18
N PHE A 187 -9.01 -1.89 -4.57
CA PHE A 187 -8.79 -1.87 -3.14
C PHE A 187 -10.07 -1.43 -2.45
N LEU A 188 -10.82 -2.39 -1.94
CA LEU A 188 -11.93 -2.11 -1.03
C LEU A 188 -11.37 -1.67 0.33
N ALA A 189 -12.25 -1.29 1.23
CA ALA A 189 -11.89 -0.96 2.59
C ALA A 189 -12.88 -1.58 3.57
N ILE A 190 -12.46 -1.78 4.80
CA ILE A 190 -13.37 -2.12 5.90
C ILE A 190 -13.73 -0.86 6.67
N SER A 191 -14.99 -0.72 7.02
CA SER A 191 -15.50 0.38 7.83
C SER A 191 -16.23 -0.18 9.07
N PRO A 192 -15.87 0.25 10.30
CA PRO A 192 -14.77 1.14 10.65
C PRO A 192 -13.41 0.49 10.41
N TYR A 193 -12.36 1.32 10.18
CA TYR A 193 -10.99 0.84 10.07
C TYR A 193 -10.52 0.21 11.37
N PRO A 194 -9.90 -1.00 11.34
CA PRO A 194 -9.42 -1.69 12.53
C PRO A 194 -7.98 -1.35 12.93
N VAL A 195 -7.29 -0.56 12.11
CA VAL A 195 -5.90 -0.15 12.30
C VAL A 195 -5.79 1.37 12.20
N ASP A 196 -4.96 1.96 13.04
CA ASP A 196 -4.62 3.38 13.01
C ASP A 196 -3.10 3.59 13.00
N ILE A 197 -2.65 4.80 12.76
CA ILE A 197 -1.22 5.16 12.82
C ILE A 197 -0.85 5.64 14.22
N THR A 198 0.38 5.34 14.64
CA THR A 198 0.82 5.67 16.01
C THR A 198 1.23 7.12 16.22
N GLY A 199 1.20 7.97 15.18
CA GLY A 199 1.68 9.35 15.25
C GLY A 199 3.20 9.49 15.44
N VAL A 200 3.96 8.40 15.35
CA VAL A 200 5.43 8.44 15.35
C VAL A 200 5.92 9.05 14.03
N GLU A 201 6.90 9.95 14.09
CA GLU A 201 7.48 10.57 12.90
C GLU A 201 7.84 9.53 11.84
N THR A 202 7.35 9.76 10.63
CA THR A 202 7.60 8.86 9.50
C THR A 202 9.08 8.94 9.12
N THR A 203 9.70 7.81 8.81
CA THR A 203 11.07 7.74 8.28
C THR A 203 11.22 8.40 6.90
N ILE A 204 10.10 8.80 6.28
CA ILE A 204 10.04 9.50 4.98
C ILE A 204 10.01 11.04 5.17
N ALA A 205 10.24 11.54 6.38
CA ALA A 205 10.22 12.98 6.72
C ALA A 205 11.15 13.86 5.85
N ASP A 206 12.17 13.28 5.21
CA ASP A 206 13.11 13.98 4.33
C ASP A 206 12.60 14.24 2.90
N ARG A 207 11.29 14.40 2.72
CA ARG A 207 10.80 14.90 1.44
C ARG A 207 11.27 16.34 1.27
N PRO A 208 12.18 16.63 0.31
CA PRO A 208 12.57 18.00 0.06
C PRO A 208 11.31 18.81 -0.27
N SER A 209 11.23 20.04 0.24
CA SER A 209 10.12 20.95 -0.04
C SER A 209 9.92 21.04 -1.56
N ARG A 210 8.84 20.45 -2.05
CA ARG A 210 8.56 20.36 -3.49
C ARG A 210 8.24 21.76 -3.98
N LEU A 211 9.19 22.38 -4.65
CA LEU A 211 8.98 23.70 -5.25
C LEU A 211 7.79 23.63 -6.22
N PRO A 212 6.87 24.60 -6.18
CA PRO A 212 5.73 24.62 -7.08
C PRO A 212 6.24 24.71 -8.53
N ILE A 213 5.87 23.76 -9.35
CA ILE A 213 6.23 23.74 -10.77
C ILE A 213 5.45 24.85 -11.47
N ARG A 214 6.16 25.79 -12.10
CA ARG A 214 5.58 26.97 -12.78
C ARG A 214 5.66 26.84 -14.30
N GLY A 215 4.77 27.54 -14.99
CA GLY A 215 4.84 27.74 -16.45
C GLY A 215 4.58 26.48 -17.28
N TRP A 216 5.24 26.39 -18.43
CA TRP A 216 5.11 25.31 -19.44
C TRP A 216 5.25 23.89 -18.86
N HIS A 217 6.12 23.70 -17.87
CA HIS A 217 6.29 22.42 -17.19
C HIS A 217 5.01 21.94 -16.47
N LYS A 218 4.21 22.86 -15.94
CA LYS A 218 2.92 22.54 -15.32
C LYS A 218 1.92 22.01 -16.35
N THR A 219 1.85 22.66 -17.51
CA THR A 219 0.95 22.26 -18.60
C THR A 219 1.38 20.93 -19.21
N LYS A 220 2.68 20.76 -19.52
CA LYS A 220 3.24 19.50 -20.01
C LYS A 220 2.91 18.33 -19.05
N ARG A 221 3.11 18.54 -17.77
CA ARG A 221 2.83 17.55 -16.72
C ARG A 221 1.35 17.21 -16.61
N SER A 222 0.46 18.18 -16.76
CA SER A 222 -0.99 17.94 -16.78
C SER A 222 -1.41 17.12 -17.97
N ILE A 223 -0.85 17.38 -19.14
CA ILE A 223 -1.10 16.59 -20.36
C ILE A 223 -0.57 15.16 -20.19
N LEU A 224 0.66 15.00 -19.72
CA LEU A 224 1.26 13.67 -19.52
C LEU A 224 0.46 12.83 -18.54
N ARG A 225 -0.01 13.41 -17.42
CA ARG A 225 -0.89 12.72 -16.46
C ARG A 225 -2.26 12.39 -17.04
N ALA A 226 -2.79 13.24 -17.91
CA ALA A 226 -4.05 12.95 -18.59
C ALA A 226 -3.86 11.78 -19.59
N LEU A 227 -2.76 11.76 -20.31
CA LEU A 227 -2.40 10.66 -21.21
C LEU A 227 -2.15 9.35 -20.43
N ASP A 228 -1.38 9.39 -19.36
CA ASP A 228 -1.13 8.22 -18.52
C ASP A 228 -2.44 7.61 -18.00
N ARG A 229 -3.34 8.45 -17.49
CA ARG A 229 -4.70 8.00 -17.09
C ARG A 229 -5.53 7.47 -18.26
N TRP A 230 -5.40 8.06 -19.44
CA TRP A 230 -6.13 7.61 -20.62
C TRP A 230 -5.60 6.25 -21.10
N PHE A 231 -4.28 6.07 -21.19
CA PHE A 231 -3.66 4.79 -21.55
C PHE A 231 -3.97 3.70 -20.52
N SER A 232 -3.92 4.01 -19.23
CA SER A 232 -4.27 3.07 -18.16
C SER A 232 -5.74 2.59 -18.25
N LYS A 233 -6.64 3.42 -18.79
CA LYS A 233 -8.05 3.06 -19.03
C LYS A 233 -8.28 2.28 -20.32
N ASN A 234 -7.34 2.31 -21.26
CA ASN A 234 -7.47 1.71 -22.59
C ASN A 234 -6.31 0.74 -22.85
N PRO A 235 -6.33 -0.46 -22.26
CA PRO A 235 -5.23 -1.42 -22.30
C PRO A 235 -4.93 -1.99 -23.69
N TRP A 236 -5.75 -1.67 -24.69
CA TRP A 236 -5.57 -2.10 -26.09
C TRP A 236 -4.49 -1.30 -26.86
N PHE A 237 -3.98 -0.21 -26.28
CA PHE A 237 -2.87 0.55 -26.86
C PHE A 237 -1.59 0.26 -26.07
N PRO A 238 -0.57 -0.40 -26.66
CA PRO A 238 0.71 -0.63 -25.99
C PRO A 238 1.37 0.72 -25.67
N SER A 239 1.90 0.84 -24.46
CA SER A 239 2.69 1.99 -23.95
C SER A 239 4.04 2.11 -24.65
#